data_23402f7fcb524982fb5706019d487951
#
_entry.id   23402f7fcb524982fb5706019d487951
#
_cell.length_a   1.000
_cell.length_b   1.000
_cell.length_c   1.000
_cell.angle_alpha   90.00
_cell.angle_beta   90.00
_cell.angle_gamma   90.00
#
_symmetry.space_group_name_H-M   'P 1'
#
loop_
_entity.id
_entity.type
_entity.pdbx_description
1 polymer ?
#
loop_
_entity_poly.entity_id
_entity_poly.type
_entity_poly.pdbx_seq_one_letter_code
_entity_poly.pdbx_strand_id
1 'polypeptide(L)'
;MLAIQKKLSNTFYALLSLPATAMGFALCVQIAALSWILNTKYGFSLEDIGLVWLAGPMAGIFGQVIVGLVSDKVWFWGGRRRPFILIGGTLAALMILALPNLEVIGNALGMDSIIGVALVVALTLDLSINISFNPTRSVIADVTPLGEKRTKGYTIMQTVSGFFGVLAYLIGAFISNYTLIYIGAGIVFLFSILPIFFIEEPRSLEAEKNELTNDPKEAVVHKDTDIGEFLKICFAHAFTWLGVQTMFVYSFAFVKTNIMGYGLQEELGQDLNNEIGFGLGVAFAILNAVGFLLPATVLQPISEKIGRVKTHTICIAIMAIGYAALVFLGTTQTSFFLLMAFVGIGWGAVVSLPFAIMSEVIDQRQMGLYMGLFNLSVVIPQIFASLLGGYLDGFENQSIIFVIAAVALAVSAGLWLLVKEQESSFKSGH
;
A
#
# COMPACT_ATOMS: atom_id res chain seq x y z
N MET A 1 13.56 -29.47 -4.89
CA MET A 1 14.00 -28.07 -5.13
C MET A 1 14.65 -27.96 -6.49
N LEU A 2 14.21 -26.99 -7.29
CA LEU A 2 14.79 -26.69 -8.61
C LEU A 2 16.26 -26.21 -8.50
N ALA A 3 17.06 -26.45 -9.53
CA ALA A 3 18.49 -26.11 -9.51
C ALA A 3 18.76 -24.60 -9.28
N ILE A 4 17.88 -23.72 -9.82
CA ILE A 4 17.96 -22.27 -9.63
C ILE A 4 17.68 -21.86 -8.19
N GLN A 5 16.78 -22.57 -7.51
CA GLN A 5 16.39 -22.33 -6.13
C GLN A 5 17.49 -22.74 -5.14
N LYS A 6 18.20 -23.86 -5.43
CA LYS A 6 19.31 -24.33 -4.58
C LYS A 6 20.46 -23.33 -4.50
N LYS A 7 20.71 -22.57 -5.58
CA LYS A 7 21.83 -21.61 -5.65
C LYS A 7 21.58 -20.29 -4.92
N LEU A 8 20.31 -19.94 -4.62
CA LEU A 8 19.91 -18.66 -4.01
C LEU A 8 20.60 -17.45 -4.66
N SER A 9 20.66 -17.47 -6.01
CA SER A 9 21.30 -16.40 -6.80
C SER A 9 20.47 -15.11 -6.74
N ASN A 10 21.08 -13.96 -7.08
CA ASN A 10 20.34 -12.70 -7.19
C ASN A 10 19.18 -12.79 -8.20
N THR A 11 19.38 -13.53 -9.30
CA THR A 11 18.32 -13.79 -10.29
C THR A 11 17.15 -14.56 -9.67
N PHE A 12 17.44 -15.56 -8.80
CA PHE A 12 16.38 -16.28 -8.09
C PHE A 12 15.63 -15.37 -7.12
N TYR A 13 16.33 -14.54 -6.36
CA TYR A 13 15.69 -13.56 -5.47
C TYR A 13 14.86 -12.53 -6.24
N ALA A 14 15.32 -12.08 -7.42
CA ALA A 14 14.54 -11.20 -8.28
C ALA A 14 13.25 -11.89 -8.77
N LEU A 15 13.34 -13.16 -9.23
CA LEU A 15 12.15 -13.96 -9.59
C LEU A 15 11.20 -14.15 -8.42
N LEU A 16 11.73 -14.41 -7.24
CA LEU A 16 10.96 -14.61 -6.02
C LEU A 16 10.23 -13.33 -5.57
N SER A 17 10.75 -12.15 -5.94
CA SER A 17 10.15 -10.86 -5.63
C SER A 17 8.98 -10.48 -6.56
N LEU A 18 8.88 -11.08 -7.76
CA LEU A 18 7.91 -10.68 -8.78
C LEU A 18 6.44 -10.75 -8.31
N PRO A 19 5.99 -11.78 -7.57
CA PRO A 19 4.59 -11.83 -7.12
C PRO A 19 4.22 -10.68 -6.18
N ALA A 20 5.10 -10.33 -5.24
CA ALA A 20 4.89 -9.18 -4.36
C ALA A 20 4.93 -7.86 -5.15
N THR A 21 5.83 -7.77 -6.13
CA THR A 21 5.91 -6.64 -7.07
C THR A 21 4.62 -6.50 -7.88
N ALA A 22 4.03 -7.60 -8.35
CA ALA A 22 2.74 -7.58 -9.05
C ALA A 22 1.63 -6.93 -8.20
N MET A 23 1.52 -7.31 -6.93
CA MET A 23 0.51 -6.75 -6.03
C MET A 23 0.77 -5.28 -5.72
N GLY A 24 2.03 -4.89 -5.49
CA GLY A 24 2.42 -3.49 -5.32
C GLY A 24 2.14 -2.66 -6.58
N PHE A 25 2.39 -3.21 -7.76
CA PHE A 25 2.09 -2.56 -9.03
C PHE A 25 0.58 -2.38 -9.24
N ALA A 26 -0.24 -3.40 -8.92
CA ALA A 26 -1.69 -3.32 -8.99
C ALA A 26 -2.25 -2.19 -8.10
N LEU A 27 -1.73 -2.04 -6.88
CA LEU A 27 -2.08 -0.91 -6.00
C LEU A 27 -1.67 0.44 -6.60
N CYS A 28 -0.50 0.54 -7.22
CA CYS A 28 -0.07 1.78 -7.88
C CYS A 28 -0.96 2.14 -9.08
N VAL A 29 -1.39 1.14 -9.88
CA VAL A 29 -2.37 1.35 -10.96
C VAL A 29 -3.70 1.84 -10.40
N GLN A 30 -4.20 1.22 -9.34
CA GLN A 30 -5.43 1.62 -8.68
C GLN A 30 -5.33 3.06 -8.17
N ILE A 31 -4.28 3.41 -7.43
CA ILE A 31 -4.09 4.76 -6.88
C ILE A 31 -3.98 5.82 -7.98
N ALA A 32 -3.24 5.55 -9.05
CA ALA A 32 -3.04 6.50 -10.13
C ALA A 32 -4.27 6.68 -11.03
N ALA A 33 -4.95 5.58 -11.34
CA ALA A 33 -5.93 5.55 -12.41
C ALA A 33 -7.38 5.44 -11.96
N LEU A 34 -7.70 4.90 -10.76
CA LEU A 34 -9.09 4.61 -10.39
C LEU A 34 -9.93 5.90 -10.28
N SER A 35 -9.56 6.82 -9.38
CA SER A 35 -10.30 8.08 -9.22
C SER A 35 -10.32 8.90 -10.51
N TRP A 36 -9.18 8.92 -11.22
CA TRP A 36 -9.04 9.62 -12.48
C TRP A 36 -10.03 9.09 -13.54
N ILE A 37 -10.08 7.77 -13.78
CA ILE A 37 -10.95 7.19 -14.82
C ILE A 37 -12.43 7.26 -14.45
N LEU A 38 -12.76 7.11 -13.16
CA LEU A 38 -14.15 7.23 -12.69
C LEU A 38 -14.69 8.64 -12.91
N ASN A 39 -13.90 9.69 -12.69
CA ASN A 39 -14.33 11.05 -13.00
C ASN A 39 -14.26 11.36 -14.50
N THR A 40 -13.13 11.13 -15.16
CA THR A 40 -12.88 11.62 -16.51
C THR A 40 -13.64 10.85 -17.58
N LYS A 41 -13.89 9.56 -17.39
CA LYS A 41 -14.60 8.72 -18.36
C LYS A 41 -16.07 8.51 -18.01
N TYR A 42 -16.36 8.29 -16.73
CA TYR A 42 -17.71 7.91 -16.29
C TYR A 42 -18.48 9.07 -15.62
N GLY A 43 -17.84 10.24 -15.42
CA GLY A 43 -18.48 11.43 -14.85
C GLY A 43 -18.86 11.29 -13.37
N PHE A 44 -18.21 10.40 -12.62
CA PHE A 44 -18.53 10.17 -11.20
C PHE A 44 -18.20 11.40 -10.36
N SER A 45 -19.11 11.73 -9.42
CA SER A 45 -18.89 12.69 -8.34
C SER A 45 -17.82 12.21 -7.36
N LEU A 46 -17.37 13.06 -6.45
CA LEU A 46 -16.46 12.63 -5.37
C LEU A 46 -17.14 11.67 -4.40
N GLU A 47 -18.45 11.82 -4.21
CA GLU A 47 -19.27 10.88 -3.42
C GLU A 47 -19.24 9.48 -4.03
N ASP A 48 -19.50 9.36 -5.34
CA ASP A 48 -19.48 8.09 -6.07
C ASP A 48 -18.10 7.43 -6.02
N ILE A 49 -17.05 8.24 -6.24
CA ILE A 49 -15.66 7.79 -6.18
C ILE A 49 -15.32 7.29 -4.77
N GLY A 50 -15.71 8.03 -3.74
CA GLY A 50 -15.53 7.63 -2.36
C GLY A 50 -16.23 6.30 -2.04
N LEU A 51 -17.46 6.10 -2.53
CA LEU A 51 -18.18 4.83 -2.40
C LEU A 51 -17.41 3.67 -3.06
N VAL A 52 -16.85 3.87 -4.25
CA VAL A 52 -16.04 2.84 -4.92
C VAL A 52 -14.77 2.52 -4.11
N TRP A 53 -14.13 3.53 -3.52
CA TRP A 53 -12.94 3.33 -2.67
C TRP A 53 -13.22 2.63 -1.33
N LEU A 54 -14.49 2.52 -0.89
CA LEU A 54 -14.84 1.66 0.26
C LEU A 54 -14.53 0.18 0.01
N ALA A 55 -14.43 -0.24 -1.25
CA ALA A 55 -14.09 -1.61 -1.62
C ALA A 55 -12.77 -2.08 -0.98
N GLY A 56 -11.72 -1.22 -0.99
CA GLY A 56 -10.41 -1.53 -0.43
C GLY A 56 -10.44 -1.90 1.06
N PRO A 57 -10.92 -1.00 1.93
CA PRO A 57 -11.09 -1.29 3.35
C PRO A 57 -11.93 -2.54 3.62
N MET A 58 -13.06 -2.70 2.92
CA MET A 58 -13.92 -3.88 3.06
C MET A 58 -13.19 -5.17 2.70
N ALA A 59 -12.47 -5.17 1.57
CA ALA A 59 -11.63 -6.30 1.16
C ALA A 59 -10.50 -6.59 2.16
N GLY A 60 -9.89 -5.54 2.74
CA GLY A 60 -8.82 -5.66 3.72
C GLY A 60 -9.25 -6.33 5.02
N ILE A 61 -10.46 -6.03 5.52
CA ILE A 61 -11.02 -6.66 6.74
C ILE A 61 -11.19 -8.16 6.53
N PHE A 62 -11.78 -8.57 5.41
CA PHE A 62 -12.16 -9.96 5.19
C PHE A 62 -11.07 -10.77 4.48
N GLY A 63 -10.41 -10.20 3.47
CA GLY A 63 -9.49 -10.92 2.59
C GLY A 63 -8.22 -11.41 3.29
N GLN A 64 -7.52 -10.53 3.99
CA GLN A 64 -6.22 -10.87 4.60
C GLN A 64 -6.34 -11.91 5.71
N VAL A 65 -7.37 -11.77 6.57
CA VAL A 65 -7.58 -12.69 7.71
C VAL A 65 -7.97 -14.08 7.21
N ILE A 66 -8.97 -14.14 6.33
CA ILE A 66 -9.48 -15.42 5.82
C ILE A 66 -8.40 -16.16 5.01
N VAL A 67 -7.75 -15.46 4.10
CA VAL A 67 -6.73 -16.09 3.24
C VAL A 67 -5.48 -16.49 4.03
N GLY A 68 -5.07 -15.67 5.02
CA GLY A 68 -3.98 -16.04 5.92
C GLY A 68 -4.24 -17.39 6.61
N LEU A 69 -5.42 -17.55 7.20
CA LEU A 69 -5.82 -18.78 7.90
C LEU A 69 -5.97 -19.99 6.97
N VAL A 70 -6.47 -19.77 5.75
CA VAL A 70 -6.71 -20.85 4.78
C VAL A 70 -5.41 -21.26 4.11
N SER A 71 -4.59 -20.31 3.65
CA SER A 71 -3.38 -20.61 2.90
C SER A 71 -2.31 -21.38 3.71
N ASP A 72 -2.37 -21.31 5.04
CA ASP A 72 -1.46 -22.09 5.89
C ASP A 72 -1.84 -23.58 5.98
N LYS A 73 -3.10 -23.92 5.75
CA LYS A 73 -3.66 -25.26 5.97
C LYS A 73 -3.92 -26.04 4.68
N VAL A 74 -3.99 -25.37 3.53
CA VAL A 74 -4.45 -25.95 2.28
C VAL A 74 -3.27 -26.18 1.34
N TRP A 75 -3.21 -27.35 0.72
CA TRP A 75 -2.23 -27.70 -0.32
C TRP A 75 -2.96 -28.16 -1.58
N PHE A 76 -2.88 -27.36 -2.64
CA PHE A 76 -3.44 -27.71 -3.96
C PHE A 76 -2.60 -27.08 -5.09
N TRP A 77 -2.73 -27.58 -6.30
CA TRP A 77 -1.92 -27.18 -7.47
C TRP A 77 -0.40 -27.11 -7.20
N GLY A 78 0.09 -28.02 -6.35
CA GLY A 78 1.52 -28.18 -6.07
C GLY A 78 2.13 -27.14 -5.14
N GLY A 79 1.33 -26.45 -4.32
CA GLY A 79 1.82 -25.50 -3.33
C GLY A 79 0.75 -25.05 -2.32
N ARG A 80 1.18 -24.33 -1.31
CA ARG A 80 0.32 -23.64 -0.34
C ARG A 80 0.08 -22.19 -0.76
N ARG A 81 1.12 -21.50 -1.22
CA ARG A 81 1.09 -20.07 -1.56
C ARG A 81 0.79 -19.83 -3.03
N ARG A 82 1.38 -20.67 -3.90
CA ARG A 82 1.27 -20.56 -5.36
C ARG A 82 -0.17 -20.46 -5.88
N PRO A 83 -1.14 -21.29 -5.43
CA PRO A 83 -2.52 -21.17 -5.89
C PRO A 83 -3.16 -19.82 -5.61
N PHE A 84 -2.91 -19.25 -4.43
CA PHE A 84 -3.45 -17.96 -4.04
C PHE A 84 -2.82 -16.82 -4.83
N ILE A 85 -1.51 -16.91 -5.11
CA ILE A 85 -0.79 -15.95 -5.98
C ILE A 85 -1.35 -15.99 -7.40
N LEU A 86 -1.60 -17.20 -7.94
CA LEU A 86 -2.18 -17.38 -9.27
C LEU A 86 -3.59 -16.81 -9.37
N ILE A 87 -4.47 -17.21 -8.48
CA ILE A 87 -5.88 -16.82 -8.49
C ILE A 87 -5.97 -15.30 -8.30
N GLY A 88 -5.35 -14.77 -7.24
CA GLY A 88 -5.42 -13.34 -6.94
C GLY A 88 -4.73 -12.50 -8.02
N GLY A 89 -3.55 -12.88 -8.51
CA GLY A 89 -2.85 -12.15 -9.56
C GLY A 89 -3.61 -12.12 -10.89
N THR A 90 -4.22 -13.25 -11.28
CA THR A 90 -5.04 -13.31 -12.50
C THR A 90 -6.30 -12.47 -12.38
N LEU A 91 -7.02 -12.60 -11.26
CA LEU A 91 -8.23 -11.80 -11.01
C LEU A 91 -7.90 -10.31 -10.91
N ALA A 92 -6.82 -9.92 -10.24
CA ALA A 92 -6.39 -8.53 -10.16
C ALA A 92 -6.09 -7.95 -11.56
N ALA A 93 -5.39 -8.70 -12.42
CA ALA A 93 -5.11 -8.29 -13.80
C ALA A 93 -6.40 -8.10 -14.61
N LEU A 94 -7.36 -9.04 -14.48
CA LEU A 94 -8.65 -8.93 -15.15
C LEU A 94 -9.46 -7.73 -14.66
N MET A 95 -9.47 -7.46 -13.35
CA MET A 95 -10.18 -6.31 -12.80
C MET A 95 -9.53 -4.97 -13.17
N ILE A 96 -8.20 -4.92 -13.30
CA ILE A 96 -7.52 -3.75 -13.87
C ILE A 96 -7.99 -3.49 -15.31
N LEU A 97 -8.07 -4.54 -16.15
CA LEU A 97 -8.62 -4.43 -17.52
C LEU A 97 -10.11 -4.08 -17.55
N ALA A 98 -10.85 -4.39 -16.51
CA ALA A 98 -12.26 -4.05 -16.39
C ALA A 98 -12.50 -2.54 -16.19
N LEU A 99 -11.56 -1.81 -15.56
CA LEU A 99 -11.74 -0.38 -15.24
C LEU A 99 -12.13 0.49 -16.45
N PRO A 100 -11.49 0.39 -17.63
CA PRO A 100 -11.91 1.15 -18.79
C PRO A 100 -13.15 0.58 -19.51
N ASN A 101 -13.73 -0.53 -19.06
CA ASN A 101 -14.78 -1.27 -19.76
C ASN A 101 -16.04 -1.51 -18.90
N LEU A 102 -16.31 -0.65 -17.89
CA LEU A 102 -17.43 -0.85 -16.95
C LEU A 102 -18.79 -0.92 -17.66
N GLU A 103 -19.02 -0.09 -18.68
CA GLU A 103 -20.26 -0.09 -19.47
C GLU A 103 -20.49 -1.40 -20.22
N VAL A 104 -19.41 -1.92 -20.86
CA VAL A 104 -19.47 -3.20 -21.59
C VAL A 104 -19.78 -4.34 -20.63
N ILE A 105 -19.17 -4.33 -19.45
CA ILE A 105 -19.40 -5.33 -18.41
C ILE A 105 -20.82 -5.20 -17.85
N GLY A 106 -21.27 -3.99 -17.54
CA GLY A 106 -22.63 -3.72 -17.07
C GLY A 106 -23.68 -4.27 -18.03
N ASN A 107 -23.57 -3.92 -19.30
CA ASN A 107 -24.45 -4.42 -20.34
C ASN A 107 -24.44 -5.96 -20.46
N ALA A 108 -23.27 -6.58 -20.38
CA ALA A 108 -23.12 -8.04 -20.45
C ALA A 108 -23.75 -8.77 -19.24
N LEU A 109 -23.74 -8.12 -18.06
CA LEU A 109 -24.32 -8.65 -16.81
C LEU A 109 -25.77 -8.23 -16.59
N GLY A 110 -26.36 -7.41 -17.46
CA GLY A 110 -27.70 -6.86 -17.29
C GLY A 110 -27.80 -5.90 -16.10
N MET A 111 -26.73 -5.20 -15.79
CA MET A 111 -26.66 -4.20 -14.70
C MET A 111 -26.79 -2.78 -15.27
N ASP A 112 -27.84 -2.07 -14.92
CA ASP A 112 -28.07 -0.70 -15.39
C ASP A 112 -27.22 0.35 -14.65
N SER A 113 -26.74 0.01 -13.44
CA SER A 113 -25.97 0.93 -12.59
C SER A 113 -24.48 0.80 -12.82
N ILE A 114 -23.84 1.77 -13.50
CA ILE A 114 -22.38 1.81 -13.69
C ILE A 114 -21.64 1.88 -12.35
N ILE A 115 -22.18 2.59 -11.35
CA ILE A 115 -21.60 2.63 -9.99
C ILE A 115 -21.61 1.23 -9.37
N GLY A 116 -22.70 0.47 -9.53
CA GLY A 116 -22.78 -0.91 -9.06
C GLY A 116 -21.71 -1.81 -9.70
N VAL A 117 -21.49 -1.67 -11.02
CA VAL A 117 -20.42 -2.38 -11.73
C VAL A 117 -19.03 -1.96 -11.22
N ALA A 118 -18.81 -0.66 -11.04
CA ALA A 118 -17.55 -0.13 -10.51
C ALA A 118 -17.24 -0.67 -9.11
N LEU A 119 -18.24 -0.74 -8.22
CA LEU A 119 -18.13 -1.32 -6.88
C LEU A 119 -17.73 -2.80 -6.93
N VAL A 120 -18.38 -3.58 -7.79
CA VAL A 120 -18.06 -5.02 -7.95
C VAL A 120 -16.65 -5.20 -8.48
N VAL A 121 -16.24 -4.42 -9.48
CA VAL A 121 -14.90 -4.48 -10.07
C VAL A 121 -13.85 -4.06 -9.04
N ALA A 122 -14.05 -2.95 -8.33
CA ALA A 122 -13.14 -2.48 -7.31
C ALA A 122 -13.04 -3.47 -6.14
N LEU A 123 -14.16 -3.97 -5.63
CA LEU A 123 -14.16 -4.97 -4.55
C LEU A 123 -13.43 -6.25 -4.97
N THR A 124 -13.66 -6.72 -6.19
CA THR A 124 -12.98 -7.93 -6.71
C THR A 124 -11.49 -7.67 -6.89
N LEU A 125 -11.08 -6.48 -7.36
CA LEU A 125 -9.67 -6.07 -7.46
C LEU A 125 -8.99 -6.09 -6.09
N ASP A 126 -9.58 -5.43 -5.12
CA ASP A 126 -9.03 -5.32 -3.77
C ASP A 126 -8.99 -6.67 -3.05
N LEU A 127 -10.04 -7.50 -3.18
CA LEU A 127 -10.03 -8.88 -2.68
C LEU A 127 -8.92 -9.70 -3.33
N SER A 128 -8.72 -9.57 -4.63
CA SER A 128 -7.69 -10.28 -5.39
C SER A 128 -6.28 -9.90 -4.94
N ILE A 129 -6.03 -8.62 -4.71
CA ILE A 129 -4.77 -8.11 -4.15
C ILE A 129 -4.57 -8.68 -2.74
N ASN A 130 -5.59 -8.63 -1.87
CA ASN A 130 -5.51 -9.12 -0.49
C ASN A 130 -5.34 -10.65 -0.43
N ILE A 131 -5.96 -11.43 -1.35
CA ILE A 131 -5.75 -12.87 -1.48
C ILE A 131 -4.29 -13.21 -1.74
N SER A 132 -3.59 -12.42 -2.54
CA SER A 132 -2.20 -12.66 -2.92
C SER A 132 -1.19 -12.03 -1.96
N PHE A 133 -1.54 -10.99 -1.24
CA PHE A 133 -0.59 -10.14 -0.51
C PHE A 133 0.23 -10.88 0.55
N ASN A 134 -0.42 -11.68 1.40
CA ASN A 134 0.28 -12.49 2.39
C ASN A 134 1.03 -13.69 1.76
N PRO A 135 0.42 -14.48 0.86
CA PRO A 135 1.13 -15.55 0.15
C PRO A 135 2.39 -15.11 -0.57
N THR A 136 2.41 -13.94 -1.23
CA THR A 136 3.59 -13.43 -1.94
C THR A 136 4.77 -13.12 -1.01
N ARG A 137 4.51 -12.71 0.22
CA ARG A 137 5.54 -12.48 1.24
C ARG A 137 5.95 -13.79 1.92
N SER A 138 4.97 -14.65 2.23
CA SER A 138 5.22 -15.92 2.92
C SER A 138 6.05 -16.87 2.07
N VAL A 139 5.88 -16.89 0.74
CA VAL A 139 6.67 -17.77 -0.13
C VAL A 139 8.17 -17.50 0.00
N ILE A 140 8.59 -16.25 0.26
CA ILE A 140 9.99 -15.91 0.49
C ILE A 140 10.52 -16.62 1.75
N ALA A 141 9.74 -16.57 2.83
CA ALA A 141 10.09 -17.28 4.07
C ALA A 141 10.12 -18.79 3.89
N ASP A 142 9.17 -19.34 3.11
CA ASP A 142 9.01 -20.78 2.90
C ASP A 142 10.15 -21.41 2.07
N VAL A 143 10.81 -20.61 1.21
CA VAL A 143 11.86 -21.12 0.30
C VAL A 143 13.27 -20.59 0.56
N THR A 144 13.45 -19.75 1.60
CA THR A 144 14.75 -19.22 1.99
C THR A 144 15.11 -19.62 3.42
N PRO A 145 16.37 -20.06 3.68
CA PRO A 145 16.83 -20.33 5.04
C PRO A 145 16.75 -19.09 5.93
N LEU A 146 16.58 -19.31 7.22
CA LEU A 146 16.58 -18.25 8.24
C LEU A 146 17.89 -17.43 8.21
N GLY A 147 17.82 -16.22 8.78
CA GLY A 147 18.95 -15.32 8.91
C GLY A 147 19.20 -14.48 7.65
N GLU A 148 20.47 -14.27 7.31
CA GLU A 148 20.92 -13.33 6.28
C GLU A 148 20.30 -13.60 4.89
N LYS A 149 20.14 -14.86 4.49
CA LYS A 149 19.58 -15.24 3.19
C LYS A 149 18.10 -14.85 3.06
N ARG A 150 17.32 -15.02 4.12
CA ARG A 150 15.90 -14.60 4.17
C ARG A 150 15.78 -13.08 4.17
N THR A 151 16.60 -12.41 4.97
CA THR A 151 16.66 -10.93 4.99
C THR A 151 17.00 -10.39 3.61
N LYS A 152 17.97 -10.98 2.91
CA LYS A 152 18.30 -10.62 1.52
C LYS A 152 17.10 -10.79 0.58
N GLY A 153 16.32 -11.86 0.74
CA GLY A 153 15.11 -12.09 -0.04
C GLY A 153 14.08 -10.94 0.11
N TYR A 154 13.81 -10.57 1.34
CA TYR A 154 12.89 -9.45 1.62
C TYR A 154 13.44 -8.09 1.15
N THR A 155 14.75 -7.85 1.31
CA THR A 155 15.39 -6.60 0.85
C THR A 155 15.30 -6.48 -0.67
N ILE A 156 15.59 -7.55 -1.43
CA ILE A 156 15.47 -7.53 -2.89
C ILE A 156 14.01 -7.37 -3.30
N MET A 157 13.07 -8.05 -2.64
CA MET A 157 11.63 -7.86 -2.89
C MET A 157 11.24 -6.39 -2.72
N GLN A 158 11.64 -5.74 -1.64
CA GLN A 158 11.30 -4.35 -1.37
C GLN A 158 11.91 -3.41 -2.41
N THR A 159 13.17 -3.67 -2.81
CA THR A 159 13.87 -2.89 -3.83
C THR A 159 13.18 -3.00 -5.19
N VAL A 160 12.89 -4.22 -5.63
CA VAL A 160 12.22 -4.45 -6.92
C VAL A 160 10.82 -3.88 -6.92
N SER A 161 10.03 -4.12 -5.86
CA SER A 161 8.67 -3.59 -5.75
C SER A 161 8.65 -2.06 -5.70
N GLY A 162 9.57 -1.44 -4.98
CA GLY A 162 9.70 0.03 -4.92
C GLY A 162 10.02 0.64 -6.28
N PHE A 163 10.98 0.04 -7.02
CA PHE A 163 11.32 0.48 -8.38
C PHE A 163 10.11 0.40 -9.32
N PHE A 164 9.42 -0.75 -9.35
CA PHE A 164 8.24 -0.93 -10.19
C PHE A 164 7.07 -0.04 -9.74
N GLY A 165 6.94 0.28 -8.46
CA GLY A 165 5.96 1.23 -7.97
C GLY A 165 6.16 2.63 -8.54
N VAL A 166 7.39 3.14 -8.53
CA VAL A 166 7.73 4.43 -9.16
C VAL A 166 7.49 4.36 -10.67
N LEU A 167 7.92 3.26 -11.31
CA LEU A 167 7.73 3.06 -12.76
C LEU A 167 6.26 3.09 -13.16
N ALA A 168 5.34 2.53 -12.34
CA ALA A 168 3.91 2.57 -12.61
C ALA A 168 3.40 4.01 -12.76
N TYR A 169 3.74 4.87 -11.80
CA TYR A 169 3.33 6.27 -11.84
C TYR A 169 3.96 7.04 -13.02
N LEU A 170 5.22 6.73 -13.35
CA LEU A 170 5.89 7.36 -14.51
C LEU A 170 5.24 6.92 -15.85
N ILE A 171 4.80 5.67 -15.98
CA ILE A 171 4.05 5.22 -17.16
C ILE A 171 2.74 6.01 -17.27
N GLY A 172 1.98 6.13 -16.17
CA GLY A 172 0.75 6.92 -16.14
C GLY A 172 0.98 8.39 -16.50
N ALA A 173 2.05 8.99 -15.97
CA ALA A 173 2.40 10.39 -16.21
C ALA A 173 2.86 10.66 -17.65
N PHE A 174 3.88 9.95 -18.14
CA PHE A 174 4.57 10.30 -19.37
C PHE A 174 3.98 9.64 -20.62
N ILE A 175 3.15 8.61 -20.46
CA ILE A 175 2.49 7.96 -21.60
C ILE A 175 0.98 8.22 -21.53
N SER A 176 0.27 7.54 -20.63
CA SER A 176 -1.13 7.82 -20.23
C SER A 176 -1.60 6.86 -19.15
N ASN A 177 -2.65 7.22 -18.41
CA ASN A 177 -3.29 6.32 -17.45
C ASN A 177 -3.94 5.10 -18.15
N TYR A 178 -4.44 5.23 -19.37
CA TYR A 178 -4.90 4.07 -20.16
C TYR A 178 -3.76 3.08 -20.44
N THR A 179 -2.60 3.59 -20.86
CA THR A 179 -1.42 2.75 -21.09
C THR A 179 -0.96 2.08 -19.81
N LEU A 180 -0.98 2.82 -18.68
CA LEU A 180 -0.67 2.26 -17.36
C LEU A 180 -1.63 1.09 -17.00
N ILE A 181 -2.94 1.24 -17.26
CA ILE A 181 -3.93 0.19 -17.01
C ILE A 181 -3.61 -1.07 -17.84
N TYR A 182 -3.40 -0.93 -19.15
CA TYR A 182 -3.18 -2.09 -20.03
C TYR A 182 -1.82 -2.76 -19.79
N ILE A 183 -0.74 -1.99 -19.68
CA ILE A 183 0.60 -2.52 -19.36
C ILE A 183 0.59 -3.09 -17.94
N GLY A 184 -0.07 -2.40 -17.01
CA GLY A 184 -0.20 -2.83 -15.61
C GLY A 184 -0.89 -4.18 -15.48
N ALA A 185 -1.98 -4.39 -16.17
CA ALA A 185 -2.64 -5.69 -16.21
C ALA A 185 -1.69 -6.80 -16.72
N GLY A 186 -0.93 -6.52 -17.80
CA GLY A 186 0.07 -7.44 -18.32
C GLY A 186 1.18 -7.76 -17.32
N ILE A 187 1.73 -6.75 -16.65
CA ILE A 187 2.78 -6.91 -15.62
C ILE A 187 2.24 -7.72 -14.45
N VAL A 188 1.07 -7.37 -13.92
CA VAL A 188 0.43 -8.06 -12.78
C VAL A 188 0.21 -9.53 -13.11
N PHE A 189 -0.31 -9.83 -14.29
CA PHE A 189 -0.51 -11.20 -14.76
C PHE A 189 0.81 -11.97 -14.89
N LEU A 190 1.76 -11.43 -15.64
CA LEU A 190 3.04 -12.09 -15.91
C LEU A 190 3.85 -12.31 -14.62
N PHE A 191 3.92 -11.32 -13.74
CA PHE A 191 4.70 -11.40 -12.51
C PHE A 191 4.05 -12.31 -11.46
N SER A 192 2.74 -12.55 -11.57
CA SER A 192 2.05 -13.53 -10.74
C SER A 192 2.22 -14.96 -11.25
N ILE A 193 2.26 -15.17 -12.57
CA ILE A 193 2.34 -16.50 -13.17
C ILE A 193 3.80 -16.98 -13.33
N LEU A 194 4.69 -16.12 -13.84
CA LEU A 194 6.04 -16.52 -14.21
C LEU A 194 6.81 -17.21 -13.06
N PRO A 195 6.80 -16.68 -11.80
CA PRO A 195 7.56 -17.28 -10.70
C PRO A 195 7.13 -18.70 -10.35
N ILE A 196 5.89 -19.08 -10.64
CA ILE A 196 5.34 -20.41 -10.32
C ILE A 196 6.14 -21.53 -10.97
N PHE A 197 6.67 -21.28 -12.15
CA PHE A 197 7.49 -22.27 -12.87
C PHE A 197 8.91 -22.44 -12.28
N PHE A 198 9.35 -21.49 -11.46
CA PHE A 198 10.71 -21.44 -10.91
C PHE A 198 10.77 -21.60 -9.39
N ILE A 199 9.62 -21.67 -8.72
CA ILE A 199 9.53 -21.81 -7.27
C ILE A 199 8.85 -23.13 -6.94
N GLU A 200 9.52 -23.96 -6.12
CA GLU A 200 8.97 -25.19 -5.57
C GLU A 200 8.84 -25.03 -4.06
N GLU A 201 7.61 -25.15 -3.56
CA GLU A 201 7.32 -25.01 -2.13
C GLU A 201 7.59 -26.32 -1.38
N PRO A 202 8.17 -26.26 -0.16
CA PRO A 202 8.33 -27.45 0.68
C PRO A 202 6.96 -27.96 1.18
N ARG A 203 6.77 -29.28 1.15
CA ARG A 203 5.50 -29.90 1.52
C ARG A 203 5.24 -29.91 3.03
N SER A 204 6.26 -29.89 3.86
CA SER A 204 6.17 -29.77 5.31
C SER A 204 7.19 -28.73 5.83
N LEU A 205 6.74 -27.83 6.69
CA LEU A 205 7.60 -26.91 7.44
C LEU A 205 8.07 -27.50 8.78
N GLU A 206 7.66 -28.72 9.13
CA GLU A 206 7.95 -29.34 10.43
C GLU A 206 9.44 -29.65 10.63
N ALA A 207 10.15 -29.97 9.57
CA ALA A 207 11.59 -30.22 9.64
C ALA A 207 12.40 -28.97 10.06
N GLU A 208 12.02 -27.79 9.60
CA GLU A 208 12.66 -26.53 9.98
C GLU A 208 12.28 -26.04 11.39
N LYS A 209 11.04 -26.32 11.84
CA LYS A 209 10.63 -25.99 13.21
C LYS A 209 11.42 -26.77 14.26
N ASN A 210 11.75 -28.03 13.97
CA ASN A 210 12.51 -28.86 14.90
C ASN A 210 14.00 -28.48 14.99
N GLU A 211 14.58 -27.90 13.94
CA GLU A 211 15.95 -27.36 13.99
C GLU A 211 16.03 -26.03 14.77
N LEU A 212 14.94 -25.22 14.74
CA LEU A 212 14.86 -23.93 15.44
C LEU A 212 14.65 -24.07 16.96
N THR A 213 14.05 -25.18 17.41
CA THR A 213 13.80 -25.40 18.86
C THR A 213 15.06 -25.90 19.60
N ASN A 214 16.13 -26.22 18.88
CA ASN A 214 17.36 -26.76 19.47
C ASN A 214 18.50 -25.72 19.64
N ASP A 215 18.28 -24.43 19.34
CA ASP A 215 19.27 -23.39 19.65
C ASP A 215 18.94 -22.73 21.02
N PRO A 216 19.74 -23.03 22.10
CA PRO A 216 19.48 -22.54 23.46
C PRO A 216 19.75 -21.03 23.63
N LYS A 217 20.16 -20.32 22.57
CA LYS A 217 20.63 -18.92 22.67
C LYS A 217 19.60 -17.84 22.41
N GLU A 218 18.40 -18.18 21.96
CA GLU A 218 17.28 -17.24 21.92
C GLU A 218 16.22 -17.63 22.96
N ALA A 219 16.53 -17.45 24.22
CA ALA A 219 15.50 -17.28 25.23
C ALA A 219 14.76 -15.98 24.90
N VAL A 220 13.68 -16.11 24.11
CA VAL A 220 12.74 -15.00 23.84
C VAL A 220 12.23 -14.54 25.22
N VAL A 221 12.69 -13.39 25.67
CA VAL A 221 12.16 -12.75 26.88
C VAL A 221 10.67 -12.50 26.60
N HIS A 222 9.82 -13.31 27.24
CA HIS A 222 8.38 -13.18 27.12
C HIS A 222 7.98 -11.88 27.79
N LYS A 223 7.66 -10.87 26.98
CA LYS A 223 7.12 -9.59 27.45
C LYS A 223 5.61 -9.65 27.25
N ASP A 224 4.86 -9.39 28.31
CA ASP A 224 3.41 -9.22 28.20
C ASP A 224 3.09 -7.98 27.35
N THR A 225 1.98 -8.04 26.61
CA THR A 225 1.53 -6.92 25.79
C THR A 225 1.19 -5.71 26.65
N ASP A 226 1.81 -4.56 26.36
CA ASP A 226 1.36 -3.27 26.88
C ASP A 226 0.17 -2.78 26.05
N ILE A 227 -1.04 -3.16 26.48
CA ILE A 227 -2.29 -2.79 25.79
C ILE A 227 -2.46 -1.27 25.71
N GLY A 228 -2.02 -0.53 26.75
CA GLY A 228 -2.12 0.92 26.79
C GLY A 228 -1.29 1.58 25.70
N GLU A 229 -0.03 1.16 25.52
CA GLU A 229 0.84 1.66 24.47
C GLU A 229 0.37 1.19 23.08
N PHE A 230 -0.08 -0.06 22.97
CA PHE A 230 -0.64 -0.59 21.73
C PHE A 230 -1.85 0.25 21.25
N LEU A 231 -2.79 0.57 22.13
CA LEU A 231 -3.97 1.39 21.77
C LEU A 231 -3.57 2.83 21.39
N LYS A 232 -2.59 3.44 22.05
CA LYS A 232 -2.07 4.76 21.66
C LYS A 232 -1.49 4.73 20.25
N ILE A 233 -0.68 3.71 19.93
CA ILE A 233 -0.11 3.51 18.60
C ILE A 233 -1.22 3.37 17.56
N CYS A 234 -2.22 2.50 17.81
CA CYS A 234 -3.35 2.31 16.89
C CYS A 234 -4.12 3.61 16.67
N PHE A 235 -4.40 4.37 17.73
CA PHE A 235 -5.18 5.59 17.64
C PHE A 235 -4.41 6.70 16.90
N ALA A 236 -3.12 6.88 17.19
CA ALA A 236 -2.26 7.82 16.46
C ALA A 236 -2.15 7.46 14.98
N HIS A 237 -1.96 6.17 14.69
CA HIS A 237 -1.84 5.65 13.32
C HIS A 237 -3.13 5.79 12.51
N ALA A 238 -4.28 5.70 13.18
CA ALA A 238 -5.59 5.89 12.55
C ALA A 238 -5.73 7.30 11.95
N PHE A 239 -5.33 8.35 12.65
CA PHE A 239 -5.31 9.71 12.11
C PHE A 239 -4.32 9.89 10.95
N THR A 240 -3.18 9.19 10.99
CA THR A 240 -2.26 9.15 9.84
C THR A 240 -2.97 8.63 8.59
N TRP A 241 -3.66 7.48 8.69
CA TRP A 241 -4.33 6.86 7.54
C TRP A 241 -5.57 7.63 7.07
N LEU A 242 -6.25 8.35 7.96
CA LEU A 242 -7.32 9.26 7.56
C LEU A 242 -6.79 10.32 6.57
N GLY A 243 -5.69 10.99 6.92
CA GLY A 243 -5.09 12.02 6.05
C GLY A 243 -4.47 11.46 4.78
N VAL A 244 -3.75 10.34 4.88
CA VAL A 244 -3.11 9.68 3.73
C VAL A 244 -4.15 9.17 2.73
N GLN A 245 -5.21 8.51 3.20
CA GLN A 245 -6.26 8.01 2.32
C GLN A 245 -7.03 9.14 1.64
N THR A 246 -7.34 10.20 2.38
CA THR A 246 -7.99 11.40 1.81
C THR A 246 -7.17 11.97 0.66
N MET A 247 -5.86 12.07 0.81
CA MET A 247 -4.97 12.49 -0.26
C MET A 247 -5.01 11.53 -1.45
N PHE A 248 -4.84 10.23 -1.25
CA PHE A 248 -4.80 9.29 -2.36
C PHE A 248 -6.10 9.25 -3.18
N VAL A 249 -7.24 9.30 -2.50
CA VAL A 249 -8.56 9.21 -3.16
C VAL A 249 -8.88 10.46 -3.96
N TYR A 250 -8.60 11.65 -3.39
CA TYR A 250 -9.17 12.90 -3.91
C TYR A 250 -8.16 13.87 -4.54
N SER A 251 -6.84 13.58 -4.55
CA SER A 251 -5.84 14.49 -5.15
C SER A 251 -6.11 14.84 -6.61
N PHE A 252 -6.80 13.97 -7.38
CA PHE A 252 -7.16 14.28 -8.76
C PHE A 252 -8.08 15.51 -8.83
N ALA A 253 -9.02 15.66 -7.89
CA ALA A 253 -9.91 16.80 -7.82
C ALA A 253 -9.12 18.09 -7.58
N PHE A 254 -8.15 18.06 -6.66
CA PHE A 254 -7.27 19.21 -6.42
C PHE A 254 -6.45 19.58 -7.67
N VAL A 255 -5.89 18.61 -8.37
CA VAL A 255 -5.14 18.88 -9.62
C VAL A 255 -6.08 19.48 -10.67
N LYS A 256 -7.28 18.89 -10.88
CA LYS A 256 -8.25 19.36 -11.86
C LYS A 256 -8.72 20.78 -11.56
N THR A 257 -9.09 21.07 -10.31
CA THR A 257 -9.72 22.36 -9.95
C THR A 257 -8.71 23.43 -9.57
N ASN A 258 -7.79 23.16 -8.65
CA ASN A 258 -6.91 24.17 -8.07
C ASN A 258 -5.66 24.47 -8.91
N ILE A 259 -5.13 23.42 -9.58
CA ILE A 259 -3.92 23.59 -10.38
C ILE A 259 -4.27 23.95 -11.84
N MET A 260 -5.26 23.26 -12.42
CA MET A 260 -5.63 23.46 -13.82
C MET A 260 -6.82 24.42 -14.01
N GLY A 261 -7.57 24.74 -12.96
CA GLY A 261 -8.63 25.75 -12.96
C GLY A 261 -9.93 25.30 -13.64
N TYR A 262 -10.19 23.99 -13.79
CA TYR A 262 -11.43 23.45 -14.36
C TYR A 262 -12.45 23.12 -13.28
N GLY A 263 -13.74 23.15 -13.67
CA GLY A 263 -14.81 22.68 -12.78
C GLY A 263 -14.71 21.18 -12.51
N LEU A 264 -15.07 20.74 -11.29
CA LEU A 264 -14.96 19.33 -10.91
C LEU A 264 -15.77 18.42 -11.84
N GLN A 265 -17.00 18.84 -12.21
CA GLN A 265 -17.91 18.11 -13.10
C GLN A 265 -17.77 18.51 -14.58
N GLU A 266 -16.81 19.39 -14.89
CA GLU A 266 -16.57 19.81 -16.27
C GLU A 266 -16.02 18.65 -17.09
N GLU A 267 -16.66 18.37 -18.24
CA GLU A 267 -16.17 17.38 -19.19
C GLU A 267 -14.99 17.97 -19.98
N LEU A 268 -13.85 17.31 -19.91
CA LEU A 268 -12.62 17.74 -20.57
C LEU A 268 -12.28 16.81 -21.71
N GLY A 269 -11.62 17.37 -22.74
CA GLY A 269 -11.05 16.56 -23.82
C GLY A 269 -9.93 15.63 -23.31
N GLN A 270 -9.59 14.62 -24.13
CA GLN A 270 -8.63 13.59 -23.75
C GLN A 270 -7.25 14.16 -23.40
N ASP A 271 -6.78 15.19 -24.10
CA ASP A 271 -5.47 15.81 -23.84
C ASP A 271 -5.41 16.46 -22.45
N LEU A 272 -6.47 17.17 -22.04
CA LEU A 272 -6.55 17.78 -20.71
C LEU A 272 -6.69 16.72 -19.61
N ASN A 273 -7.44 15.67 -19.87
CA ASN A 273 -7.54 14.53 -18.96
C ASN A 273 -6.19 13.81 -18.78
N ASN A 274 -5.38 13.72 -19.84
CA ASN A 274 -4.02 13.19 -19.76
C ASN A 274 -3.11 14.13 -18.98
N GLU A 275 -3.30 15.45 -19.06
CA GLU A 275 -2.54 16.42 -18.27
C GLU A 275 -2.83 16.32 -16.77
N ILE A 276 -4.08 16.09 -16.39
CA ILE A 276 -4.43 15.74 -14.98
C ILE A 276 -3.70 14.46 -14.56
N GLY A 277 -3.75 13.44 -15.41
CA GLY A 277 -3.04 12.17 -15.18
C GLY A 277 -1.52 12.36 -15.03
N PHE A 278 -0.91 13.23 -15.84
CA PHE A 278 0.50 13.61 -15.73
C PHE A 278 0.80 14.25 -14.37
N GLY A 279 0.00 15.24 -13.95
CA GLY A 279 0.18 15.92 -12.67
C GLY A 279 0.13 14.95 -11.49
N LEU A 280 -0.84 14.03 -11.48
CA LEU A 280 -0.97 13.00 -10.45
C LEU A 280 0.17 12.00 -10.51
N GLY A 281 0.48 11.49 -11.69
CA GLY A 281 1.50 10.46 -11.88
C GLY A 281 2.88 10.94 -11.44
N VAL A 282 3.31 12.15 -11.84
CA VAL A 282 4.58 12.74 -11.38
C VAL A 282 4.60 12.95 -9.88
N ALA A 283 3.52 13.50 -9.29
CA ALA A 283 3.43 13.75 -7.87
C ALA A 283 3.53 12.45 -7.05
N PHE A 284 2.82 11.41 -7.46
CA PHE A 284 2.88 10.10 -6.79
C PHE A 284 4.18 9.35 -7.07
N ALA A 285 4.81 9.53 -8.22
CA ALA A 285 6.15 9.02 -8.48
C ALA A 285 7.17 9.61 -7.52
N ILE A 286 7.15 10.93 -7.33
CA ILE A 286 8.02 11.64 -6.37
C ILE A 286 7.75 11.17 -4.94
N LEU A 287 6.48 11.17 -4.51
CA LEU A 287 6.06 10.68 -3.20
C LEU A 287 6.61 9.28 -2.91
N ASN A 288 6.43 8.35 -3.85
CA ASN A 288 6.87 6.97 -3.69
C ASN A 288 8.38 6.81 -3.83
N ALA A 289 9.05 7.58 -4.69
CA ALA A 289 10.50 7.55 -4.80
C ALA A 289 11.16 7.99 -3.48
N VAL A 290 10.70 9.08 -2.88
CA VAL A 290 11.16 9.52 -1.56
C VAL A 290 10.81 8.48 -0.50
N GLY A 291 9.56 8.00 -0.48
CA GLY A 291 9.09 6.99 0.48
C GLY A 291 9.81 5.64 0.39
N PHE A 292 10.31 5.28 -0.78
CA PHE A 292 11.09 4.07 -1.02
C PHE A 292 12.56 4.22 -0.62
N LEU A 293 13.20 5.34 -0.97
CA LEU A 293 14.62 5.55 -0.75
C LEU A 293 14.95 5.93 0.70
N LEU A 294 14.09 6.74 1.31
CA LEU A 294 14.37 7.36 2.60
C LEU A 294 14.49 6.36 3.78
N PRO A 295 13.65 5.31 3.90
CA PRO A 295 13.71 4.41 5.04
C PRO A 295 15.08 3.78 5.26
N ALA A 296 15.69 3.25 4.21
CA ALA A 296 16.99 2.56 4.30
C ALA A 296 18.19 3.52 4.40
N THR A 297 18.10 4.69 3.76
CA THR A 297 19.24 5.60 3.64
C THR A 297 19.31 6.64 4.76
N VAL A 298 18.18 7.11 5.25
CA VAL A 298 18.09 8.25 6.18
C VAL A 298 17.33 7.90 7.46
N LEU A 299 16.16 7.26 7.36
CA LEU A 299 15.32 7.05 8.55
C LEU A 299 15.91 6.02 9.50
N GLN A 300 16.53 4.96 8.99
CA GLN A 300 17.15 3.96 9.83
C GLN A 300 18.28 4.56 10.67
N PRO A 301 19.33 5.22 10.12
CA PRO A 301 20.37 5.87 10.92
C PRO A 301 19.85 6.92 11.91
N ILE A 302 18.81 7.66 11.55
CA ILE A 302 18.20 8.63 12.46
C ILE A 302 17.49 7.92 13.59
N SER A 303 16.70 6.88 13.30
CA SER A 303 15.95 6.14 14.31
C SER A 303 16.85 5.41 15.31
N GLU A 304 18.03 4.99 14.90
CA GLU A 304 19.05 4.41 15.79
C GLU A 304 19.61 5.45 16.78
N LYS A 305 19.66 6.73 16.39
CA LYS A 305 20.21 7.81 17.23
C LYS A 305 19.18 8.44 18.17
N ILE A 306 17.98 8.72 17.70
CA ILE A 306 16.95 9.47 18.46
C ILE A 306 15.75 8.65 18.88
N GLY A 307 15.65 7.39 18.42
CA GLY A 307 14.53 6.49 18.65
C GLY A 307 13.54 6.45 17.46
N ARG A 308 12.81 5.34 17.36
CA ARG A 308 11.87 5.09 16.26
C ARG A 308 10.62 5.94 16.38
N VAL A 309 10.06 6.07 17.60
CA VAL A 309 8.86 6.85 17.86
C VAL A 309 9.11 8.34 17.56
N LYS A 310 10.21 8.89 18.05
CA LYS A 310 10.57 10.30 17.77
C LYS A 310 10.80 10.55 16.29
N THR A 311 11.51 9.65 15.59
CA THR A 311 11.74 9.75 14.15
C THR A 311 10.41 9.75 13.40
N HIS A 312 9.51 8.81 13.73
CA HIS A 312 8.20 8.74 13.12
C HIS A 312 7.38 10.01 13.37
N THR A 313 7.33 10.49 14.60
CA THR A 313 6.61 11.72 14.98
C THR A 313 7.09 12.93 14.16
N ILE A 314 8.41 13.10 14.03
CA ILE A 314 8.99 14.21 13.24
C ILE A 314 8.60 14.08 11.77
N CYS A 315 8.65 12.87 11.19
CA CYS A 315 8.28 12.65 9.79
C CYS A 315 6.78 12.91 9.54
N ILE A 316 5.90 12.52 10.47
CA ILE A 316 4.47 12.81 10.38
C ILE A 316 4.21 14.32 10.51
N ALA A 317 4.92 15.03 11.39
CA ALA A 317 4.82 16.48 11.50
C ALA A 317 5.29 17.18 10.19
N ILE A 318 6.39 16.73 9.58
CA ILE A 318 6.85 17.23 8.27
C ILE A 318 5.78 16.99 7.20
N MET A 319 5.14 15.82 7.18
CA MET A 319 4.07 15.51 6.25
C MET A 319 2.84 16.40 6.46
N ALA A 320 2.46 16.66 7.71
CA ALA A 320 1.38 17.60 8.05
C ALA A 320 1.68 19.02 7.54
N ILE A 321 2.91 19.49 7.74
CA ILE A 321 3.37 20.78 7.22
C ILE A 321 3.35 20.78 5.67
N GLY A 322 3.77 19.69 5.03
CA GLY A 322 3.71 19.51 3.58
C GLY A 322 2.29 19.66 3.04
N TYR A 323 1.31 19.00 3.68
CA TYR A 323 -0.10 19.13 3.30
C TYR A 323 -0.64 20.55 3.58
N ALA A 324 -0.30 21.15 4.71
CA ALA A 324 -0.66 22.55 4.97
C ALA A 324 -0.06 23.50 3.92
N ALA A 325 1.19 23.28 3.53
CA ALA A 325 1.83 24.06 2.47
C ALA A 325 1.14 23.90 1.10
N LEU A 326 0.62 22.71 0.78
CA LEU A 326 -0.18 22.49 -0.45
C LEU A 326 -1.42 23.37 -0.50
N VAL A 327 -2.05 23.65 0.63
CA VAL A 327 -3.24 24.52 0.69
C VAL A 327 -2.91 25.95 0.23
N PHE A 328 -1.74 26.46 0.61
CA PHE A 328 -1.37 27.86 0.36
C PHE A 328 -0.45 28.05 -0.84
N LEU A 329 0.39 27.08 -1.15
CA LEU A 329 1.48 27.17 -2.14
C LEU A 329 1.28 26.20 -3.33
N GLY A 330 0.33 25.27 -3.25
CA GLY A 330 0.04 24.28 -4.28
C GLY A 330 -0.77 24.85 -5.44
N THR A 331 -0.27 25.93 -6.07
CA THR A 331 -0.99 26.66 -7.14
C THR A 331 -0.52 26.31 -8.54
N THR A 332 0.57 25.57 -8.67
CA THR A 332 1.14 25.14 -9.95
C THR A 332 1.57 23.66 -9.86
N GLN A 333 1.68 22.99 -11.01
CA GLN A 333 2.21 21.62 -11.05
C GLN A 333 3.59 21.52 -10.40
N THR A 334 4.48 22.47 -10.66
CA THR A 334 5.84 22.47 -10.08
C THR A 334 5.81 22.59 -8.54
N SER A 335 5.01 23.51 -7.98
CA SER A 335 4.88 23.62 -6.53
C SER A 335 4.24 22.37 -5.92
N PHE A 336 3.26 21.77 -6.59
CA PHE A 336 2.67 20.50 -6.18
C PHE A 336 3.71 19.39 -6.11
N PHE A 337 4.54 19.23 -7.14
CA PHE A 337 5.60 18.21 -7.18
C PHE A 337 6.64 18.39 -6.06
N LEU A 338 7.10 19.62 -5.84
CA LEU A 338 8.06 19.92 -4.78
C LEU A 338 7.49 19.63 -3.39
N LEU A 339 6.24 20.02 -3.15
CA LEU A 339 5.59 19.78 -1.87
C LEU A 339 5.29 18.28 -1.65
N MET A 340 4.98 17.53 -2.71
CA MET A 340 4.81 16.09 -2.61
C MET A 340 6.11 15.34 -2.26
N ALA A 341 7.29 15.92 -2.53
CA ALA A 341 8.54 15.39 -2.03
C ALA A 341 8.65 15.50 -0.49
N PHE A 342 8.20 16.61 0.10
CA PHE A 342 8.11 16.75 1.56
C PHE A 342 7.11 15.78 2.17
N VAL A 343 5.95 15.63 1.55
CA VAL A 343 4.94 14.61 1.93
C VAL A 343 5.54 13.21 1.87
N GLY A 344 6.40 12.93 0.87
CA GLY A 344 7.11 11.67 0.70
C GLY A 344 8.02 11.29 1.88
N ILE A 345 8.55 12.27 2.63
CA ILE A 345 9.34 12.02 3.85
C ILE A 345 8.46 11.31 4.89
N GLY A 346 7.27 11.83 5.13
CA GLY A 346 6.31 11.21 6.05
C GLY A 346 5.81 9.87 5.52
N TRP A 347 5.55 9.77 4.22
CA TRP A 347 5.14 8.51 3.61
C TRP A 347 6.15 7.39 3.83
N GLY A 348 7.45 7.64 3.68
CA GLY A 348 8.50 6.67 4.00
C GLY A 348 8.45 6.18 5.45
N ALA A 349 8.18 7.08 6.39
CA ALA A 349 8.03 6.71 7.80
C ALA A 349 6.73 5.91 8.06
N VAL A 350 5.60 6.27 7.42
CA VAL A 350 4.31 5.59 7.56
C VAL A 350 4.39 4.13 7.13
N VAL A 351 5.08 3.84 6.04
CA VAL A 351 5.17 2.46 5.52
C VAL A 351 6.22 1.60 6.21
N SER A 352 7.13 2.19 7.01
CA SER A 352 8.28 1.46 7.57
C SER A 352 8.28 1.35 9.10
N LEU A 353 7.97 2.43 9.83
CA LEU A 353 8.19 2.48 11.27
C LEU A 353 7.05 1.95 12.15
N PRO A 354 5.75 2.17 11.86
CA PRO A 354 4.66 1.81 12.78
C PRO A 354 4.59 0.33 13.12
N PHE A 355 4.84 -0.55 12.15
CA PHE A 355 4.89 -1.99 12.38
C PHE A 355 6.03 -2.39 13.31
N ALA A 356 7.21 -1.77 13.13
CA ALA A 356 8.36 -2.02 14.00
C ALA A 356 8.09 -1.54 15.43
N ILE A 357 7.52 -0.32 15.60
CA ILE A 357 7.17 0.23 16.90
C ILE A 357 6.11 -0.63 17.60
N MET A 358 5.04 -1.00 16.87
CA MET A 358 3.97 -1.84 17.38
C MET A 358 4.48 -3.20 17.85
N SER A 359 5.37 -3.83 17.08
CA SER A 359 5.91 -5.15 17.39
C SER A 359 6.74 -5.19 18.69
N GLU A 360 7.22 -4.06 19.17
CA GLU A 360 7.99 -3.97 20.43
C GLU A 360 7.12 -3.89 21.69
N VAL A 361 5.83 -3.56 21.54
CA VAL A 361 4.89 -3.41 22.68
C VAL A 361 3.97 -4.62 22.89
N ILE A 362 4.02 -5.60 21.98
CA ILE A 362 3.12 -6.76 21.99
C ILE A 362 3.85 -8.06 22.35
N ASP A 363 3.10 -9.03 22.87
CA ASP A 363 3.57 -10.40 23.05
C ASP A 363 3.77 -11.08 21.68
N GLN A 364 4.99 -11.50 21.40
CA GLN A 364 5.38 -12.13 20.12
C GLN A 364 4.59 -13.43 19.84
N ARG A 365 4.10 -14.11 20.87
CA ARG A 365 3.26 -15.32 20.72
C ARG A 365 1.89 -14.99 20.12
N GLN A 366 1.43 -13.75 20.26
CA GLN A 366 0.14 -13.26 19.77
C GLN A 366 0.31 -12.25 18.61
N MET A 367 1.49 -12.22 17.99
CA MET A 367 1.81 -11.31 16.88
C MET A 367 0.72 -11.27 15.81
N GLY A 368 0.20 -12.43 15.39
CA GLY A 368 -0.85 -12.50 14.36
C GLY A 368 -2.14 -11.79 14.77
N LEU A 369 -2.58 -11.95 16.04
CA LEU A 369 -3.76 -11.27 16.56
C LEU A 369 -3.56 -9.74 16.56
N TYR A 370 -2.44 -9.28 17.13
CA TYR A 370 -2.18 -7.85 17.25
C TYR A 370 -1.88 -7.18 15.90
N MET A 371 -1.29 -7.89 14.94
CA MET A 371 -1.18 -7.44 13.55
C MET A 371 -2.55 -7.23 12.91
N GLY A 372 -3.49 -8.14 13.15
CA GLY A 372 -4.88 -8.00 12.69
C GLY A 372 -5.58 -6.80 13.32
N LEU A 373 -5.45 -6.63 14.65
CA LEU A 373 -6.01 -5.48 15.36
C LEU A 373 -5.36 -4.15 14.93
N PHE A 374 -4.04 -4.16 14.72
CA PHE A 374 -3.33 -2.99 14.21
C PHE A 374 -3.79 -2.62 12.79
N ASN A 375 -4.11 -3.60 11.93
CA ASN A 375 -4.67 -3.33 10.62
C ASN A 375 -6.02 -2.59 10.66
N LEU A 376 -6.81 -2.73 11.75
CA LEU A 376 -8.03 -1.94 11.93
C LEU A 376 -7.74 -0.45 12.05
N SER A 377 -6.57 -0.07 12.60
CA SER A 377 -6.13 1.33 12.65
C SER A 377 -5.78 1.92 11.27
N VAL A 378 -5.67 1.09 10.25
CA VAL A 378 -5.54 1.47 8.84
C VAL A 378 -6.90 1.51 8.18
N VAL A 379 -7.64 0.42 8.26
CA VAL A 379 -8.85 0.19 7.47
C VAL A 379 -10.03 1.05 7.94
N ILE A 380 -10.24 1.21 9.24
CA ILE A 380 -11.36 2.03 9.76
C ILE A 380 -11.24 3.49 9.31
N PRO A 381 -10.09 4.18 9.46
CA PRO A 381 -9.92 5.53 8.95
C PRO A 381 -10.07 5.65 7.43
N GLN A 382 -9.67 4.63 6.67
CA GLN A 382 -9.87 4.60 5.23
C GLN A 382 -11.35 4.60 4.85
N ILE A 383 -12.22 3.92 5.63
CA ILE A 383 -13.68 3.99 5.45
C ILE A 383 -14.16 5.43 5.64
N PHE A 384 -13.76 6.10 6.73
CA PHE A 384 -14.15 7.48 6.97
C PHE A 384 -13.63 8.43 5.89
N ALA A 385 -12.37 8.27 5.45
CA ALA A 385 -11.81 9.06 4.36
C ALA A 385 -12.59 8.89 3.06
N SER A 386 -12.98 7.65 2.72
CA SER A 386 -13.75 7.36 1.52
C SER A 386 -15.15 7.99 1.55
N LEU A 387 -15.77 8.10 2.73
CA LEU A 387 -17.09 8.74 2.91
C LEU A 387 -17.04 10.28 2.87
N LEU A 388 -15.87 10.90 2.83
CA LEU A 388 -15.76 12.36 2.73
C LEU A 388 -16.20 12.91 1.37
N GLY A 389 -16.34 12.08 0.34
CA GLY A 389 -16.65 12.51 -1.03
C GLY A 389 -17.84 13.42 -1.13
N GLY A 390 -19.00 13.05 -0.55
CA GLY A 390 -20.21 13.88 -0.57
C GLY A 390 -20.05 15.24 0.15
N TYR A 391 -19.20 15.30 1.19
CA TYR A 391 -18.83 16.57 1.83
C TYR A 391 -17.95 17.43 0.92
N LEU A 392 -16.97 16.80 0.24
CA LEU A 392 -16.01 17.47 -0.65
C LEU A 392 -16.68 18.02 -1.93
N ASP A 393 -17.71 17.37 -2.45
CA ASP A 393 -18.47 17.83 -3.61
C ASP A 393 -19.09 19.22 -3.41
N GLY A 394 -19.34 19.63 -2.15
CA GLY A 394 -19.85 20.93 -1.79
C GLY A 394 -18.86 22.10 -1.91
N PHE A 395 -17.59 21.85 -2.20
CA PHE A 395 -16.54 22.86 -2.27
C PHE A 395 -16.05 23.06 -3.70
N GLU A 396 -16.05 24.31 -4.19
CA GLU A 396 -15.41 24.67 -5.45
C GLU A 396 -13.87 24.55 -5.33
N ASN A 397 -13.32 24.99 -4.20
CA ASN A 397 -11.90 24.93 -3.92
C ASN A 397 -11.53 23.60 -3.22
N GLN A 398 -10.93 22.70 -3.95
CA GLN A 398 -10.56 21.37 -3.47
C GLN A 398 -9.28 21.35 -2.61
N SER A 399 -8.69 22.51 -2.25
CA SER A 399 -7.64 22.58 -1.21
C SER A 399 -8.11 22.06 0.15
N ILE A 400 -9.45 21.99 0.37
CA ILE A 400 -10.05 21.39 1.58
C ILE A 400 -9.57 19.94 1.81
N ILE A 401 -9.25 19.20 0.76
CA ILE A 401 -8.68 17.85 0.82
C ILE A 401 -7.40 17.87 1.65
N PHE A 402 -6.51 18.82 1.36
CA PHE A 402 -5.24 18.95 2.07
C PHE A 402 -5.37 19.62 3.43
N VAL A 403 -6.41 20.44 3.66
CA VAL A 403 -6.76 20.93 5.01
C VAL A 403 -7.11 19.76 5.92
N ILE A 404 -8.00 18.88 5.47
CA ILE A 404 -8.41 17.69 6.23
C ILE A 404 -7.20 16.78 6.50
N ALA A 405 -6.40 16.52 5.46
CA ALA A 405 -5.20 15.70 5.57
C ALA A 405 -4.17 16.31 6.54
N ALA A 406 -3.91 17.61 6.46
CA ALA A 406 -2.98 18.30 7.34
C ALA A 406 -3.43 18.26 8.80
N VAL A 407 -4.71 18.53 9.06
CA VAL A 407 -5.30 18.48 10.42
C VAL A 407 -5.21 17.06 10.97
N ALA A 408 -5.58 16.05 10.19
CA ALA A 408 -5.50 14.65 10.61
C ALA A 408 -4.05 14.25 10.98
N LEU A 409 -3.07 14.63 10.16
CA LEU A 409 -1.66 14.34 10.44
C LEU A 409 -1.10 15.17 11.61
N ALA A 410 -1.54 16.41 11.80
CA ALA A 410 -1.15 17.21 12.96
C ALA A 410 -1.66 16.58 14.26
N VAL A 411 -2.92 16.12 14.27
CA VAL A 411 -3.48 15.35 15.40
C VAL A 411 -2.69 14.06 15.60
N SER A 412 -2.40 13.32 14.53
CA SER A 412 -1.57 12.12 14.59
C SER A 412 -0.20 12.40 15.20
N ALA A 413 0.52 13.43 14.73
CA ALA A 413 1.82 13.80 15.29
C ALA A 413 1.74 14.13 16.79
N GLY A 414 0.70 14.86 17.23
CA GLY A 414 0.43 15.14 18.62
C GLY A 414 0.19 13.87 19.45
N LEU A 415 -0.55 12.91 18.92
CA LEU A 415 -0.82 11.63 19.58
C LEU A 415 0.44 10.74 19.66
N TRP A 416 1.29 10.75 18.62
CA TRP A 416 2.56 10.03 18.63
C TRP A 416 3.53 10.53 19.72
N LEU A 417 3.43 11.81 20.16
CA LEU A 417 4.18 12.31 21.31
C LEU A 417 3.82 11.62 22.64
N LEU A 418 2.65 10.99 22.72
CA LEU A 418 2.17 10.26 23.90
C LEU A 418 2.63 8.78 23.92
N VAL A 419 3.17 8.29 22.79
CA VAL A 419 3.71 6.93 22.67
C VAL A 419 5.11 6.88 23.25
N LYS A 420 5.37 5.87 24.09
CA LYS A 420 6.67 5.70 24.71
C LYS A 420 7.64 4.94 23.81
N GLU A 421 8.86 5.45 23.70
CA GLU A 421 9.96 4.70 23.09
C GLU A 421 10.26 3.46 23.93
N GLN A 422 10.27 2.28 23.32
CA GLN A 422 10.72 1.07 23.99
C GLN A 422 12.24 0.98 23.88
N GLU A 423 12.92 0.58 24.96
CA GLU A 423 14.34 0.29 24.89
C GLU A 423 14.55 -0.91 23.96
N SER A 424 15.11 -0.68 22.80
CA SER A 424 15.42 -1.76 21.87
C SER A 424 16.49 -2.67 22.49
N SER A 425 16.25 -3.96 22.44
CA SER A 425 17.21 -5.00 22.82
C SER A 425 18.57 -4.95 22.06
N PHE A 426 18.72 -3.98 21.17
CA PHE A 426 19.93 -3.75 20.35
C PHE A 426 21.08 -3.04 21.09
N LYS A 427 20.90 -2.54 22.34
CA LYS A 427 22.00 -1.93 23.12
C LYS A 427 22.90 -2.90 23.86
N SER A 428 22.74 -4.20 23.74
CA SER A 428 23.53 -5.20 24.44
C SER A 428 24.61 -5.89 23.58
N GLY A 429 25.29 -5.10 22.74
CA GLY A 429 26.39 -5.63 21.90
C GLY A 429 27.45 -4.58 21.63
N HIS A 430 28.06 -4.02 22.69
CA HIS A 430 29.36 -3.33 22.62
C HIS A 430 30.20 -3.73 23.82
#